data_3d61912adf0545aa6f7ce76e69e800ca
#
_entry.id   3d61912adf0545aa6f7ce76e69e800ca
#
_cell.length_a   1.000
_cell.length_b   1.000
_cell.length_c   1.000
_cell.angle_alpha   90.00
_cell.angle_beta   90.00
_cell.angle_gamma   90.00
#
_symmetry.space_group_name_H-M   'P 1'
#
loop_
_entity.id
_entity.type
_entity.pdbx_description
1 polymer ?
#
loop_
_entity_poly.entity_id
_entity_poly.type
_entity_poly.pdbx_seq_one_letter_code
_entity_poly.pdbx_strand_id
1 'polypeptide(L)'
;MAIHGSPRDNALFGTNGENVITDPDGNDWIDALAGNDSISAGPGNDRVFGGTGNDHVFGEEGNDYLYGDSGRDGPRITAEDNDKLYGGPGNDTLFVGDGRDYLTGGTGNDTFVFQFHNPIPGYDPHFGPDPDNTSILDFNPADDTLAFDAVGLGSDGFGANFVNHASSRSGHPVDTFYSGDAAGANGEHVVVLTNSFSNGSQAADAISNERIGDVIVYYNPLTQSGNLAYVTSDNHADDFAHLGNVHSVADLAGLGLSAWDFTFV
;
A
#
# COMPACT_ATOMS: atom_id res chain seq x y z
N MET A 1 0.51 26.58 8.06
CA MET A 1 0.44 27.11 9.46
C MET A 1 1.30 26.20 10.35
N ALA A 2 1.95 26.70 11.43
CA ALA A 2 2.68 25.83 12.36
C ALA A 2 1.81 25.47 13.56
N ILE A 3 1.81 24.17 13.93
CA ILE A 3 1.08 23.60 15.06
C ILE A 3 2.08 22.78 15.85
N HIS A 4 2.11 22.95 17.15
CA HIS A 4 3.04 22.25 18.03
C HIS A 4 2.30 21.59 19.18
N GLY A 5 2.56 20.33 19.37
CA GLY A 5 2.07 19.56 20.52
C GLY A 5 2.92 19.76 21.78
N SER A 6 2.80 18.84 22.70
CA SER A 6 3.47 18.83 24.01
C SER A 6 3.95 17.40 24.33
N PRO A 7 4.91 17.20 25.27
CA PRO A 7 5.36 15.85 25.63
C PRO A 7 4.31 15.05 26.43
N ARG A 8 3.15 14.85 25.87
CA ARG A 8 2.03 14.07 26.40
C ARG A 8 1.13 13.71 25.24
N ASP A 9 0.28 12.71 25.42
CA ASP A 9 -0.73 12.35 24.43
C ASP A 9 -1.58 13.58 24.04
N ASN A 10 -1.57 13.93 22.76
CA ASN A 10 -2.21 15.10 22.19
C ASN A 10 -3.28 14.68 21.16
N ALA A 11 -4.18 15.62 20.87
CA ALA A 11 -5.01 15.59 19.68
C ALA A 11 -4.79 16.90 18.92
N LEU A 12 -4.08 16.81 17.80
CA LEU A 12 -3.72 17.95 16.97
C LEU A 12 -4.55 17.97 15.70
N PHE A 13 -5.07 19.14 15.37
CA PHE A 13 -5.85 19.33 14.15
C PHE A 13 -5.26 20.44 13.31
N GLY A 14 -5.07 20.15 12.03
CA GLY A 14 -4.64 21.08 11.02
C GLY A 14 -5.74 22.06 10.58
N THR A 15 -5.58 22.55 9.37
CA THR A 15 -6.50 23.47 8.70
C THR A 15 -6.71 23.00 7.26
N ASN A 16 -7.59 23.68 6.50
CA ASN A 16 -7.76 23.40 5.06
C ASN A 16 -6.64 23.99 4.17
N GLY A 17 -5.45 24.17 4.67
CA GLY A 17 -4.31 24.67 3.90
C GLY A 17 -3.00 24.25 4.54
N GLU A 18 -1.89 24.38 3.84
CA GLU A 18 -0.56 23.88 4.23
C GLU A 18 -0.21 24.10 5.70
N ASN A 19 0.12 23.01 6.40
CA ASN A 19 0.48 23.01 7.81
C ASN A 19 1.89 22.40 8.01
N VAL A 20 2.51 22.79 9.10
CA VAL A 20 3.67 22.11 9.67
C VAL A 20 3.28 21.72 11.08
N ILE A 21 3.11 20.42 11.31
CA ILE A 21 2.68 19.88 12.60
C ILE A 21 3.85 19.13 13.20
N THR A 22 4.16 19.40 14.47
CA THR A 22 5.24 18.70 15.18
C THR A 22 4.80 18.38 16.59
N ASP A 23 4.98 17.13 17.01
CA ASP A 23 4.83 16.73 18.41
C ASP A 23 6.18 16.26 18.97
N PRO A 24 6.55 16.63 20.20
CA PRO A 24 7.83 16.25 20.77
C PRO A 24 7.85 14.86 21.42
N ASP A 25 6.72 14.30 21.89
CA ASP A 25 6.63 13.02 22.61
C ASP A 25 5.17 12.74 23.01
N GLY A 26 4.74 11.50 23.01
CA GLY A 26 3.38 11.11 23.44
C GLY A 26 2.79 10.07 22.49
N ASN A 27 1.61 9.52 22.81
CA ASN A 27 0.84 8.74 21.83
C ASN A 27 -0.24 9.66 21.27
N ASP A 28 -0.02 10.14 20.07
CA ASP A 28 -0.74 11.29 19.55
C ASP A 28 -1.79 10.90 18.49
N TRP A 29 -2.81 11.71 18.42
CA TRP A 29 -3.78 11.73 17.34
C TRP A 29 -3.61 13.00 16.53
N ILE A 30 -3.21 12.88 15.28
CA ILE A 30 -2.96 14.02 14.39
C ILE A 30 -3.85 13.90 13.15
N ASP A 31 -4.58 14.96 12.85
CA ASP A 31 -5.40 15.08 11.64
C ASP A 31 -5.09 16.43 10.98
N ALA A 32 -4.35 16.40 9.88
CA ALA A 32 -3.89 17.61 9.21
C ALA A 32 -4.95 18.24 8.29
N LEU A 33 -6.00 17.50 7.93
CA LEU A 33 -7.19 17.90 7.16
C LEU A 33 -6.93 18.06 5.66
N ALA A 34 -6.55 19.23 5.18
CA ALA A 34 -6.39 19.47 3.75
C ALA A 34 -5.24 20.45 3.48
N GLY A 35 -4.55 20.23 2.38
CA GLY A 35 -3.38 21.02 2.01
C GLY A 35 -2.18 20.10 1.85
N ASN A 36 -1.04 20.65 1.45
CA ASN A 36 0.19 19.86 1.39
C ASN A 36 0.90 20.02 2.73
N ASP A 37 0.73 19.02 3.60
CA ASP A 37 1.11 19.12 5.00
C ASP A 37 2.48 18.44 5.27
N SER A 38 3.16 18.89 6.30
CA SER A 38 4.38 18.26 6.81
C SER A 38 4.19 17.95 8.29
N ILE A 39 4.20 16.67 8.62
CA ILE A 39 3.84 16.15 9.93
C ILE A 39 5.01 15.33 10.49
N SER A 40 5.42 15.62 11.71
CA SER A 40 6.33 14.82 12.53
C SER A 40 5.60 14.50 13.82
N ALA A 41 5.22 13.24 13.99
CA ALA A 41 4.44 12.80 15.14
C ALA A 41 5.29 12.70 16.42
N GLY A 42 6.55 12.32 16.27
CA GLY A 42 7.49 12.25 17.39
C GLY A 42 7.61 10.85 18.00
N PRO A 43 8.34 10.70 19.10
CA PRO A 43 8.39 9.42 19.80
C PRO A 43 7.05 9.07 20.45
N GLY A 44 6.53 7.88 20.18
CA GLY A 44 5.26 7.40 20.73
C GLY A 44 4.59 6.39 19.83
N ASN A 45 3.38 5.97 20.15
CA ASN A 45 2.59 5.17 19.21
C ASN A 45 1.47 6.05 18.67
N ASP A 46 1.70 6.58 17.51
CA ASP A 46 0.92 7.68 16.96
C ASP A 46 -0.12 7.21 15.93
N ARG A 47 -1.11 8.03 15.76
CA ARG A 47 -2.08 7.88 14.69
C ARG A 47 -2.21 9.16 13.90
N VAL A 48 -1.77 9.14 12.65
CA VAL A 48 -1.63 10.32 11.80
C VAL A 48 -2.47 10.18 10.55
N PHE A 49 -3.22 11.23 10.23
CA PHE A 49 -3.94 11.41 8.99
C PHE A 49 -3.41 12.65 8.29
N GLY A 50 -2.83 12.48 7.10
CA GLY A 50 -2.41 13.58 6.23
C GLY A 50 -3.62 14.37 5.74
N GLY A 51 -4.55 13.68 5.14
CA GLY A 51 -5.81 14.28 4.71
C GLY A 51 -5.92 14.36 3.20
N THR A 52 -6.20 15.52 2.63
CA THR A 52 -6.20 15.71 1.18
C THR A 52 -5.04 16.59 0.76
N GLY A 53 -4.33 16.20 -0.28
CA GLY A 53 -3.16 16.90 -0.81
C GLY A 53 -1.90 16.04 -0.72
N ASN A 54 -0.77 16.60 -1.08
CA ASN A 54 0.48 15.85 -1.09
C ASN A 54 1.19 16.01 0.26
N ASP A 55 1.09 15.00 1.11
CA ASP A 55 1.55 15.08 2.48
C ASP A 55 2.90 14.40 2.72
N HIS A 56 3.63 14.90 3.69
CA HIS A 56 4.85 14.30 4.20
C HIS A 56 4.64 13.94 5.67
N VAL A 57 4.52 12.64 5.96
CA VAL A 57 4.24 12.12 7.29
C VAL A 57 5.42 11.32 7.82
N PHE A 58 5.87 11.67 9.01
CA PHE A 58 6.91 10.97 9.76
C PHE A 58 6.32 10.49 11.09
N GLY A 59 6.30 9.16 11.30
CA GLY A 59 5.93 8.54 12.58
C GLY A 59 6.99 8.78 13.63
N GLU A 60 8.26 8.59 13.28
CA GLU A 60 9.44 8.64 14.15
C GLU A 60 9.58 7.34 14.98
N GLU A 61 9.87 7.42 16.33
CA GLU A 61 10.05 6.23 17.17
C GLU A 61 8.71 5.74 17.72
N GLY A 62 8.33 4.49 17.47
CA GLY A 62 7.11 3.89 18.03
C GLY A 62 6.43 2.93 17.09
N ASN A 63 5.23 2.49 17.43
CA ASN A 63 4.42 1.66 16.54
C ASN A 63 3.26 2.51 16.02
N ASP A 64 3.41 3.03 14.84
CA ASP A 64 2.58 4.10 14.31
C ASP A 64 1.54 3.60 13.30
N TYR A 65 0.45 4.33 13.21
CA TYR A 65 -0.58 4.17 12.18
C TYR A 65 -0.60 5.43 11.31
N LEU A 66 -0.06 5.33 10.11
CA LEU A 66 0.12 6.44 9.19
C LEU A 66 -0.81 6.31 7.99
N TYR A 67 -1.66 7.30 7.81
CA TYR A 67 -2.56 7.43 6.67
C TYR A 67 -2.11 8.65 5.85
N GLY A 68 -1.83 8.47 4.55
CA GLY A 68 -1.64 9.59 3.64
C GLY A 68 -2.92 10.41 3.56
N ASP A 69 -4.01 9.73 3.32
CA ASP A 69 -5.35 10.28 3.23
C ASP A 69 -6.08 10.46 4.57
N SER A 70 -7.37 10.80 4.49
CA SER A 70 -8.27 10.96 5.65
C SER A 70 -8.66 9.65 6.33
N GLY A 71 -8.07 8.52 5.92
CA GLY A 71 -8.40 7.19 6.39
C GLY A 71 -9.63 6.60 5.70
N ARG A 72 -10.07 5.41 6.16
CA ARG A 72 -11.07 4.55 5.50
C ARG A 72 -12.42 5.23 5.17
N ASP A 73 -12.85 6.17 6.00
CA ASP A 73 -14.15 6.85 5.88
C ASP A 73 -14.03 8.24 5.27
N GLY A 74 -12.85 8.59 4.74
CA GLY A 74 -12.58 9.88 4.12
C GLY A 74 -13.33 10.07 2.79
N PRO A 75 -13.48 11.33 2.33
CA PRO A 75 -14.02 11.58 1.00
C PRO A 75 -13.08 10.96 -0.05
N ARG A 76 -13.66 10.54 -1.17
CA ARG A 76 -12.89 10.10 -2.33
C ARG A 76 -11.93 11.20 -2.75
N ILE A 77 -10.68 10.86 -2.86
CA ILE A 77 -9.62 11.79 -3.14
C ILE A 77 -9.32 11.79 -4.64
N THR A 78 -8.74 12.86 -5.10
CA THR A 78 -8.42 13.05 -6.52
C THR A 78 -7.02 12.50 -6.82
N ALA A 79 -6.76 12.10 -8.05
CA ALA A 79 -5.51 11.51 -8.55
C ALA A 79 -4.21 12.31 -8.30
N GLU A 80 -4.26 13.38 -7.53
CA GLU A 80 -3.10 14.25 -7.24
C GLU A 80 -2.66 14.21 -5.77
N ASP A 81 -3.22 13.30 -4.98
CA ASP A 81 -2.83 13.12 -3.60
C ASP A 81 -1.66 12.12 -3.56
N ASN A 82 -0.43 12.65 -3.65
CA ASN A 82 0.78 11.83 -3.70
C ASN A 82 1.56 12.02 -2.40
N ASP A 83 1.50 11.06 -1.54
CA ASP A 83 1.99 11.15 -0.19
C ASP A 83 3.37 10.51 0.02
N LYS A 84 4.01 10.91 1.10
CA LYS A 84 5.25 10.29 1.57
C LYS A 84 5.10 9.92 3.03
N LEU A 85 5.08 8.63 3.29
CA LEU A 85 4.95 8.09 4.63
C LEU A 85 6.27 7.44 5.06
N TYR A 86 6.74 7.80 6.23
CA TYR A 86 7.93 7.26 6.86
C TYR A 86 7.54 6.77 8.26
N GLY A 87 7.51 5.45 8.47
CA GLY A 87 7.26 4.85 9.78
C GLY A 87 8.36 5.24 10.75
N GLY A 88 9.52 4.66 10.60
CA GLY A 88 10.68 4.91 11.44
C GLY A 88 11.14 3.67 12.18
N PRO A 89 11.65 3.79 13.40
CA PRO A 89 11.92 2.64 14.25
C PRO A 89 10.65 2.17 15.00
N GLY A 90 10.19 0.97 14.71
CA GLY A 90 9.02 0.38 15.38
C GLY A 90 8.32 -0.63 14.49
N ASN A 91 7.12 -1.04 14.87
CA ASN A 91 6.28 -1.88 14.02
C ASN A 91 5.13 -1.02 13.51
N ASP A 92 5.30 -0.48 12.33
CA ASP A 92 4.43 0.54 11.80
C ASP A 92 3.37 -0.03 10.86
N THR A 93 2.26 0.69 10.73
CA THR A 93 1.22 0.37 9.78
C THR A 93 0.99 1.57 8.88
N LEU A 94 1.37 1.42 7.60
CA LEU A 94 1.28 2.46 6.59
C LEU A 94 0.11 2.15 5.66
N PHE A 95 -0.87 3.03 5.61
CA PHE A 95 -2.07 2.87 4.79
C PHE A 95 -1.92 3.61 3.48
N VAL A 96 -1.98 2.84 2.41
CA VAL A 96 -1.92 3.32 1.03
C VAL A 96 -3.32 3.75 0.61
N GLY A 97 -3.44 4.99 0.20
CA GLY A 97 -4.66 5.56 -0.37
C GLY A 97 -4.64 5.63 -1.89
N ASP A 98 -5.35 6.61 -2.42
CA ASP A 98 -5.35 6.95 -3.84
C ASP A 98 -4.11 7.80 -4.16
N GLY A 99 -3.57 7.69 -5.39
CA GLY A 99 -2.44 8.49 -5.84
C GLY A 99 -1.13 7.73 -6.01
N ARG A 100 -0.03 8.48 -6.09
CA ARG A 100 1.32 7.91 -6.21
C ARG A 100 2.11 8.12 -4.94
N ASP A 101 2.06 7.14 -4.06
CA ASP A 101 2.64 7.26 -2.75
C ASP A 101 4.05 6.68 -2.68
N TYR A 102 4.82 7.19 -1.74
CA TYR A 102 6.14 6.67 -1.38
C TYR A 102 6.14 6.27 0.08
N LEU A 103 6.38 4.99 0.33
CA LEU A 103 6.32 4.39 1.65
C LEU A 103 7.69 3.85 2.05
N THR A 104 8.06 4.14 3.27
CA THR A 104 9.25 3.61 3.93
C THR A 104 8.82 3.13 5.31
N GLY A 105 8.86 1.82 5.56
CA GLY A 105 8.54 1.23 6.86
C GLY A 105 9.58 1.62 7.90
N GLY A 106 10.83 1.35 7.59
CA GLY A 106 11.94 1.65 8.48
C GLY A 106 12.52 0.39 9.13
N THR A 107 12.66 0.39 10.44
CA THR A 107 13.15 -0.78 11.16
C THR A 107 12.09 -1.36 12.07
N GLY A 108 11.84 -2.65 11.95
CA GLY A 108 10.83 -3.38 12.70
C GLY A 108 10.01 -4.28 11.80
N ASN A 109 8.83 -4.66 12.26
CA ASN A 109 7.92 -5.48 11.48
C ASN A 109 6.80 -4.56 10.98
N ASP A 110 6.93 -4.10 9.75
CA ASP A 110 6.03 -3.09 9.21
C ASP A 110 4.90 -3.73 8.38
N THR A 111 3.78 -3.05 8.31
CA THR A 111 2.62 -3.50 7.53
C THR A 111 2.21 -2.42 6.55
N PHE A 112 2.28 -2.74 5.27
CA PHE A 112 1.80 -1.87 4.18
C PHE A 112 0.39 -2.30 3.80
N VAL A 113 -0.60 -1.47 4.12
CA VAL A 113 -2.02 -1.77 3.96
C VAL A 113 -2.57 -1.08 2.72
N PHE A 114 -2.99 -1.87 1.75
CA PHE A 114 -3.63 -1.37 0.53
C PHE A 114 -5.13 -1.22 0.73
N GLN A 115 -5.60 0.01 0.74
CA GLN A 115 -7.00 0.41 0.89
C GLN A 115 -7.48 1.11 -0.39
N PHE A 116 -7.64 0.37 -1.48
CA PHE A 116 -8.13 1.00 -2.70
C PHE A 116 -9.65 1.19 -2.67
N HIS A 117 -10.08 2.43 -2.87
CA HIS A 117 -11.49 2.75 -2.99
C HIS A 117 -12.03 2.42 -4.39
N ASN A 118 -11.18 2.19 -5.37
CA ASN A 118 -11.63 1.93 -6.74
C ASN A 118 -10.58 1.33 -7.68
N PRO A 119 -10.52 0.01 -7.86
CA PRO A 119 -10.26 -0.49 -9.19
C PRO A 119 -11.61 -0.84 -9.80
N ILE A 120 -12.21 0.06 -10.58
CA ILE A 120 -13.18 -0.36 -11.58
C ILE A 120 -12.37 -1.09 -12.64
N PRO A 121 -12.56 -2.41 -12.83
CA PRO A 121 -11.81 -3.19 -13.80
C PRO A 121 -11.88 -2.52 -15.19
N GLY A 122 -10.73 -2.12 -15.71
CA GLY A 122 -10.58 -1.67 -17.09
C GLY A 122 -11.09 -0.29 -17.44
N TYR A 123 -11.58 0.51 -16.50
CA TYR A 123 -12.05 1.85 -16.81
C TYR A 123 -12.06 2.78 -15.61
N ASP A 124 -11.02 3.58 -15.44
CA ASP A 124 -11.12 4.83 -14.72
C ASP A 124 -11.03 6.01 -15.71
N PRO A 125 -12.16 6.69 -15.99
CA PRO A 125 -12.15 7.85 -16.88
C PRO A 125 -11.52 9.11 -16.25
N HIS A 126 -11.16 9.07 -14.96
CA HIS A 126 -10.60 10.20 -14.23
C HIS A 126 -9.09 10.07 -14.06
N PHE A 127 -8.56 8.87 -14.16
CA PHE A 127 -7.15 8.57 -14.01
C PHE A 127 -6.61 8.19 -15.38
N GLY A 128 -5.67 8.93 -15.88
CA GLY A 128 -4.99 8.65 -17.15
C GLY A 128 -4.37 7.22 -17.17
N PRO A 129 -3.51 6.92 -18.15
CA PRO A 129 -2.97 5.57 -18.36
C PRO A 129 -2.03 5.06 -17.24
N ASP A 130 -1.97 5.73 -16.12
CA ASP A 130 -1.11 5.41 -14.98
C ASP A 130 -2.02 5.24 -13.74
N PRO A 131 -2.40 4.00 -13.38
CA PRO A 131 -3.10 3.74 -12.14
C PRO A 131 -2.27 4.16 -10.92
N ASP A 132 -2.92 4.30 -9.80
CA ASP A 132 -2.32 4.56 -8.50
C ASP A 132 -1.10 3.68 -8.31
N ASN A 133 0.07 4.29 -8.22
CA ASN A 133 1.32 3.57 -8.35
C ASN A 133 2.22 3.82 -7.15
N THR A 134 1.86 3.18 -6.05
CA THR A 134 2.58 3.27 -4.79
C THR A 134 3.96 2.62 -4.88
N SER A 135 4.96 3.27 -4.32
CA SER A 135 6.32 2.74 -4.21
C SER A 135 6.67 2.43 -2.76
N ILE A 136 6.89 1.16 -2.44
CA ILE A 136 7.45 0.72 -1.17
C ILE A 136 8.96 0.63 -1.34
N LEU A 137 9.70 1.43 -0.57
CA LEU A 137 11.12 1.67 -0.84
C LEU A 137 12.06 0.67 -0.15
N ASP A 138 11.64 0.06 0.95
CA ASP A 138 12.49 -0.75 1.83
C ASP A 138 11.88 -2.08 2.28
N PHE A 139 10.86 -2.58 1.61
CA PHE A 139 10.18 -3.82 1.95
C PHE A 139 11.16 -4.99 2.20
N ASN A 140 11.07 -5.58 3.38
CA ASN A 140 11.85 -6.74 3.80
C ASN A 140 10.91 -7.87 4.27
N PRO A 141 10.69 -8.94 3.51
CA PRO A 141 9.74 -10.01 3.85
C PRO A 141 10.16 -10.84 5.07
N ALA A 142 11.38 -10.64 5.61
CA ALA A 142 11.76 -11.27 6.88
C ALA A 142 11.01 -10.66 8.08
N ASP A 143 10.60 -9.40 7.94
CA ASP A 143 10.03 -8.58 9.01
C ASP A 143 8.67 -7.98 8.61
N ASP A 144 8.48 -7.62 7.31
CA ASP A 144 7.36 -6.83 6.83
C ASP A 144 6.24 -7.67 6.20
N THR A 145 5.05 -7.06 6.10
CA THR A 145 3.85 -7.69 5.55
C THR A 145 3.11 -6.75 4.58
N LEU A 146 2.65 -7.29 3.45
CA LEU A 146 1.71 -6.65 2.54
C LEU A 146 0.28 -7.06 2.95
N ALA A 147 -0.54 -6.09 3.31
CA ALA A 147 -1.90 -6.34 3.77
C ALA A 147 -2.93 -5.72 2.82
N PHE A 148 -4.02 -6.44 2.62
CA PHE A 148 -5.08 -6.01 1.71
C PHE A 148 -6.39 -5.85 2.49
N ASP A 149 -7.00 -4.66 2.43
CA ASP A 149 -8.31 -4.44 3.05
C ASP A 149 -9.41 -5.07 2.19
N ALA A 150 -9.80 -6.28 2.57
CA ALA A 150 -10.86 -7.02 1.91
C ALA A 150 -12.26 -6.67 2.44
N VAL A 151 -12.36 -5.95 3.55
CA VAL A 151 -13.63 -5.68 4.25
C VAL A 151 -14.33 -4.43 3.73
N GLY A 152 -13.61 -3.50 3.10
CA GLY A 152 -14.16 -2.28 2.50
C GLY A 152 -15.15 -2.50 1.36
N LEU A 153 -15.23 -3.72 0.85
CA LEU A 153 -15.91 -4.10 -0.37
C LEU A 153 -17.42 -4.27 -0.27
N GLY A 154 -17.99 -4.24 0.89
CA GLY A 154 -19.36 -4.70 1.08
C GLY A 154 -20.41 -3.61 1.26
N SER A 155 -20.06 -2.40 1.67
CA SER A 155 -21.05 -1.43 2.12
C SER A 155 -21.37 -0.32 1.13
N ASP A 156 -20.45 0.01 0.24
CA ASP A 156 -20.58 1.12 -0.70
C ASP A 156 -20.52 0.73 -2.18
N GLY A 157 -20.18 -0.52 -2.49
CA GLY A 157 -20.08 -1.02 -3.87
C GLY A 157 -18.85 -0.53 -4.63
N PHE A 158 -17.86 0.03 -3.92
CA PHE A 158 -16.65 0.58 -4.48
C PHE A 158 -15.44 0.03 -3.71
N GLY A 159 -14.60 -0.74 -4.33
CA GLY A 159 -13.38 -1.26 -3.73
C GLY A 159 -12.81 -2.42 -4.54
N ALA A 160 -11.50 -2.58 -4.51
CA ALA A 160 -10.85 -3.75 -5.07
C ALA A 160 -11.25 -4.98 -4.28
N ASN A 161 -11.75 -5.97 -4.96
CA ASN A 161 -11.88 -7.28 -4.37
C ASN A 161 -10.57 -8.03 -4.56
N PHE A 162 -9.58 -7.70 -3.74
CA PHE A 162 -8.27 -8.33 -3.82
C PHE A 162 -8.32 -9.85 -3.70
N VAL A 163 -9.40 -10.40 -3.13
CA VAL A 163 -9.52 -11.85 -3.01
C VAL A 163 -10.98 -12.26 -3.07
N ASN A 164 -11.40 -12.65 -4.23
CA ASN A 164 -12.79 -13.01 -4.50
C ASN A 164 -13.26 -14.30 -3.80
N HIS A 165 -12.39 -15.09 -3.18
CA HIS A 165 -12.71 -16.43 -2.70
C HIS A 165 -12.05 -16.83 -1.38
N ALA A 166 -11.18 -16.01 -0.78
CA ALA A 166 -10.64 -16.34 0.50
C ALA A 166 -11.69 -16.15 1.58
N SER A 167 -11.67 -17.03 2.57
CA SER A 167 -12.28 -16.75 3.86
C SER A 167 -11.52 -15.59 4.50
N SER A 168 -11.81 -14.38 4.03
CA SER A 168 -11.16 -13.14 4.45
C SER A 168 -11.36 -12.91 5.93
N ARG A 169 -10.42 -13.42 6.72
CA ARG A 169 -10.34 -13.15 8.15
C ARG A 169 -9.10 -12.33 8.36
N SER A 170 -9.27 -11.15 8.89
CA SER A 170 -8.19 -10.28 9.33
C SER A 170 -7.08 -11.06 10.04
N GLY A 171 -5.83 -10.81 9.64
CA GLY A 171 -4.65 -11.44 10.22
C GLY A 171 -4.36 -12.88 9.76
N HIS A 172 -5.00 -13.37 8.71
CA HIS A 172 -4.68 -14.64 8.10
C HIS A 172 -3.92 -14.48 6.78
N PRO A 173 -2.92 -15.31 6.49
CA PRO A 173 -2.24 -15.32 5.22
C PRO A 173 -3.21 -15.70 4.10
N VAL A 174 -2.83 -15.40 2.85
CA VAL A 174 -3.60 -15.76 1.66
C VAL A 174 -3.80 -17.29 1.57
N ASP A 175 -4.97 -17.71 1.12
CA ASP A 175 -5.36 -19.15 1.09
C ASP A 175 -4.51 -19.97 0.12
N THR A 176 -4.11 -19.39 -1.02
CA THR A 176 -3.29 -20.06 -2.03
C THR A 176 -2.17 -19.14 -2.52
N PHE A 177 -1.00 -19.72 -2.65
CA PHE A 177 0.23 -19.01 -3.01
C PHE A 177 1.08 -19.87 -3.94
N TYR A 178 1.66 -19.24 -4.96
CA TYR A 178 2.63 -19.85 -5.85
C TYR A 178 3.84 -18.95 -6.04
N SER A 179 5.02 -19.53 -6.09
CA SER A 179 6.23 -18.83 -6.49
C SER A 179 7.02 -19.68 -7.49
N GLY A 180 7.26 -19.17 -8.66
CA GLY A 180 7.96 -19.89 -9.71
C GLY A 180 7.76 -19.34 -11.13
N ASP A 181 7.97 -20.21 -12.12
CA ASP A 181 7.75 -19.87 -13.53
C ASP A 181 6.25 -19.71 -13.82
N ALA A 182 5.87 -18.73 -14.63
CA ALA A 182 4.47 -18.44 -14.96
C ALA A 182 3.70 -19.65 -15.50
N ALA A 183 4.35 -20.53 -16.25
CA ALA A 183 3.73 -21.74 -16.78
C ALA A 183 3.34 -22.76 -15.70
N GLY A 184 3.81 -22.61 -14.48
CA GLY A 184 3.47 -23.46 -13.33
C GLY A 184 2.33 -22.92 -12.48
N ALA A 185 1.98 -21.64 -12.61
CA ALA A 185 0.90 -21.02 -11.88
C ALA A 185 -0.48 -21.46 -12.42
N ASN A 186 -1.45 -21.64 -11.55
CA ASN A 186 -2.74 -22.23 -11.91
C ASN A 186 -3.92 -21.66 -11.07
N GLY A 187 -4.02 -20.33 -10.99
CA GLY A 187 -5.13 -19.65 -10.32
C GLY A 187 -4.99 -19.60 -8.81
N GLU A 188 -3.77 -19.43 -8.32
CA GLU A 188 -3.51 -19.09 -6.94
C GLU A 188 -3.83 -17.59 -6.69
N HIS A 189 -4.28 -17.27 -5.48
CA HIS A 189 -4.64 -15.90 -5.10
C HIS A 189 -3.46 -14.93 -5.12
N VAL A 190 -2.26 -15.42 -4.81
CA VAL A 190 -1.02 -14.67 -4.97
C VAL A 190 -0.02 -15.50 -5.75
N VAL A 191 0.49 -14.93 -6.82
CA VAL A 191 1.48 -15.54 -7.71
C VAL A 191 2.72 -14.66 -7.76
N VAL A 192 3.87 -15.19 -7.36
CA VAL A 192 5.17 -14.54 -7.48
C VAL A 192 5.95 -15.16 -8.63
N LEU A 193 6.20 -14.40 -9.68
CA LEU A 193 6.80 -14.88 -10.92
C LEU A 193 8.31 -14.72 -10.94
N THR A 194 9.00 -15.77 -11.30
CA THR A 194 10.45 -15.77 -11.58
C THR A 194 10.80 -15.38 -13.02
N ASN A 195 9.80 -15.04 -13.82
CA ASN A 195 9.93 -14.44 -15.15
C ASN A 195 9.79 -12.91 -15.06
N SER A 196 10.24 -12.23 -16.12
CA SER A 196 10.08 -10.78 -16.25
C SER A 196 9.00 -10.44 -17.27
N PHE A 197 8.21 -9.42 -16.99
CA PHE A 197 7.12 -8.93 -17.84
C PHE A 197 7.15 -7.41 -17.92
N SER A 198 6.65 -6.84 -19.02
CA SER A 198 6.67 -5.39 -19.22
C SER A 198 5.47 -4.67 -18.57
N ASN A 199 4.45 -5.42 -18.18
CA ASN A 199 3.26 -4.95 -17.46
C ASN A 199 2.48 -6.12 -16.87
N GLY A 200 1.54 -5.83 -15.96
CA GLY A 200 0.70 -6.82 -15.30
C GLY A 200 -0.13 -7.67 -16.25
N SER A 201 -0.65 -7.11 -17.33
CA SER A 201 -1.45 -7.87 -18.30
C SER A 201 -0.63 -8.94 -19.03
N GLN A 202 0.65 -8.68 -19.35
CA GLN A 202 1.53 -9.72 -19.90
C GLN A 202 1.84 -10.82 -18.87
N ALA A 203 1.95 -10.46 -17.61
CA ALA A 203 2.13 -11.42 -16.54
C ALA A 203 0.87 -12.30 -16.37
N ALA A 204 -0.33 -11.71 -16.38
CA ALA A 204 -1.60 -12.40 -16.33
C ALA A 204 -1.80 -13.35 -17.54
N ASP A 205 -1.52 -12.90 -18.75
CA ASP A 205 -1.57 -13.73 -19.98
C ASP A 205 -0.68 -14.99 -19.91
N ALA A 206 0.36 -14.95 -19.11
CA ALA A 206 1.31 -16.06 -18.96
C ALA A 206 0.90 -17.10 -17.89
N ILE A 207 -0.11 -16.79 -17.08
CA ILE A 207 -0.64 -17.64 -16.01
C ILE A 207 -1.88 -18.37 -16.53
N SER A 208 -2.22 -19.49 -15.91
CA SER A 208 -3.44 -20.24 -16.21
C SER A 208 -4.46 -20.05 -15.07
N ASN A 209 -5.73 -19.89 -15.46
CA ASN A 209 -6.87 -19.86 -14.52
C ASN A 209 -6.83 -18.74 -13.47
N GLU A 210 -6.16 -17.63 -13.76
CA GLU A 210 -6.24 -16.43 -12.93
C GLU A 210 -7.68 -15.90 -12.85
N ARG A 211 -7.98 -15.22 -11.75
CA ARG A 211 -9.31 -14.69 -11.46
C ARG A 211 -9.23 -13.24 -11.05
N ILE A 212 -10.30 -12.51 -11.28
CA ILE A 212 -10.45 -11.16 -10.77
C ILE A 212 -10.22 -11.19 -9.26
N GLY A 213 -9.28 -10.38 -8.79
CA GLY A 213 -8.88 -10.31 -7.40
C GLY A 213 -7.55 -10.97 -7.07
N ASP A 214 -7.00 -11.78 -7.97
CA ASP A 214 -5.68 -12.37 -7.76
C ASP A 214 -4.58 -11.30 -7.86
N VAL A 215 -3.52 -11.48 -7.08
CA VAL A 215 -2.36 -10.59 -7.07
C VAL A 215 -1.17 -11.27 -7.73
N ILE A 216 -0.55 -10.58 -8.66
CA ILE A 216 0.64 -11.06 -9.37
C ILE A 216 1.83 -10.19 -8.98
N VAL A 217 2.90 -10.80 -8.51
CA VAL A 217 4.17 -10.14 -8.24
C VAL A 217 5.18 -10.57 -9.31
N TYR A 218 5.79 -9.60 -9.97
CA TYR A 218 6.73 -9.87 -11.06
C TYR A 218 7.79 -8.77 -11.17
N TYR A 219 8.88 -9.05 -11.86
CA TYR A 219 9.89 -8.05 -12.18
C TYR A 219 9.60 -7.38 -13.53
N ASN A 220 9.58 -6.05 -13.56
CA ASN A 220 9.44 -5.27 -14.78
C ASN A 220 10.79 -4.68 -15.22
N PRO A 221 11.35 -5.12 -16.35
CA PRO A 221 12.65 -4.64 -16.83
C PRO A 221 12.62 -3.20 -17.39
N LEU A 222 11.44 -2.66 -17.68
CA LEU A 222 11.30 -1.28 -18.17
C LEU A 222 11.37 -0.26 -17.02
N THR A 223 10.73 -0.57 -15.92
CA THR A 223 10.75 0.28 -14.69
C THR A 223 11.92 -0.08 -13.78
N GLN A 224 12.52 -1.25 -13.95
CA GLN A 224 13.57 -1.82 -13.10
C GLN A 224 13.10 -1.99 -11.65
N SER A 225 11.89 -2.48 -11.47
CA SER A 225 11.26 -2.68 -10.16
C SER A 225 10.53 -4.01 -10.07
N GLY A 226 10.33 -4.51 -8.86
CA GLY A 226 9.32 -5.51 -8.58
C GLY A 226 7.94 -4.85 -8.62
N ASN A 227 7.01 -5.42 -9.38
CA ASN A 227 5.67 -4.87 -9.51
C ASN A 227 4.65 -5.79 -8.85
N LEU A 228 3.64 -5.19 -8.25
CA LEU A 228 2.43 -5.85 -7.81
C LEU A 228 1.29 -5.45 -8.75
N ALA A 229 0.65 -6.45 -9.35
CA ALA A 229 -0.48 -6.25 -10.24
C ALA A 229 -1.72 -6.99 -9.73
N TYR A 230 -2.87 -6.42 -9.99
CA TYR A 230 -4.18 -6.93 -9.61
C TYR A 230 -4.94 -7.37 -10.85
N VAL A 231 -5.45 -8.61 -10.85
CA VAL A 231 -6.22 -9.15 -11.96
C VAL A 231 -7.61 -8.52 -11.99
N THR A 232 -7.92 -7.78 -13.05
CA THR A 232 -9.18 -7.05 -13.23
C THR A 232 -10.15 -7.75 -14.20
N SER A 233 -9.63 -8.56 -15.10
CA SER A 233 -10.42 -9.42 -16.01
C SER A 233 -9.54 -10.55 -16.56
N ASP A 234 -10.12 -11.48 -17.33
CA ASP A 234 -9.36 -12.53 -17.98
C ASP A 234 -8.21 -11.95 -18.79
N ASN A 235 -6.99 -12.41 -18.51
CA ASN A 235 -5.74 -11.98 -19.14
C ASN A 235 -5.45 -10.46 -19.01
N HIS A 236 -5.97 -9.80 -17.98
CA HIS A 236 -5.70 -8.39 -17.73
C HIS A 236 -5.48 -8.12 -16.25
N ALA A 237 -4.36 -7.47 -15.96
CA ALA A 237 -4.02 -7.02 -14.63
C ALA A 237 -3.41 -5.62 -14.68
N ASP A 238 -3.79 -4.79 -13.72
CA ASP A 238 -3.29 -3.43 -13.56
C ASP A 238 -2.24 -3.40 -12.46
N ASP A 239 -1.11 -2.75 -12.74
CA ASP A 239 -0.06 -2.52 -11.75
C ASP A 239 -0.54 -1.48 -10.74
N PHE A 240 -0.37 -1.76 -9.45
CA PHE A 240 -0.79 -0.85 -8.39
C PHE A 240 0.32 -0.49 -7.40
N ALA A 241 1.38 -1.29 -7.32
CA ALA A 241 2.50 -0.98 -6.45
C ALA A 241 3.84 -1.48 -7.00
N HIS A 242 4.91 -0.86 -6.51
CA HIS A 242 6.30 -1.21 -6.82
C HIS A 242 7.09 -1.47 -5.55
N LEU A 243 7.92 -2.50 -5.59
CA LEU A 243 8.97 -2.75 -4.61
C LEU A 243 10.25 -2.06 -5.09
N GLY A 244 10.54 -0.89 -4.53
CA GLY A 244 11.62 -0.01 -4.97
C GLY A 244 13.02 -0.56 -4.74
N ASN A 245 13.17 -1.55 -3.87
CA ASN A 245 14.42 -2.25 -3.56
C ASN A 245 14.66 -3.50 -4.44
N VAL A 246 13.78 -3.80 -5.38
CA VAL A 246 13.89 -4.93 -6.32
C VAL A 246 14.32 -4.42 -7.70
N HIS A 247 15.57 -4.67 -8.10
CA HIS A 247 16.14 -4.17 -9.33
C HIS A 247 16.43 -5.25 -10.39
N SER A 248 16.10 -6.51 -10.06
CA SER A 248 16.27 -7.65 -10.97
C SER A 248 15.33 -8.80 -10.60
N VAL A 249 15.16 -9.75 -11.54
CA VAL A 249 14.49 -11.03 -11.23
C VAL A 249 15.19 -11.77 -10.08
N ALA A 250 16.52 -11.67 -10.00
CA ALA A 250 17.27 -12.32 -8.94
C ALA A 250 17.01 -11.69 -7.57
N ASP A 251 16.84 -10.37 -7.52
CA ASP A 251 16.47 -9.67 -6.28
C ASP A 251 15.06 -10.10 -5.84
N LEU A 252 14.09 -10.13 -6.76
CA LEU A 252 12.73 -10.59 -6.46
C LEU A 252 12.74 -12.03 -5.93
N ALA A 253 13.44 -12.93 -6.59
CA ALA A 253 13.58 -14.31 -6.13
C ALA A 253 14.33 -14.40 -4.79
N GLY A 254 15.28 -13.50 -4.57
CA GLY A 254 16.07 -13.40 -3.35
C GLY A 254 15.28 -12.91 -2.12
N LEU A 255 14.17 -12.22 -2.33
CA LEU A 255 13.26 -11.83 -1.24
C LEU A 255 12.68 -13.07 -0.53
N GLY A 256 12.50 -14.18 -1.24
CA GLY A 256 11.95 -15.40 -0.66
C GLY A 256 10.49 -15.28 -0.23
N LEU A 257 9.71 -14.48 -0.94
CA LEU A 257 8.29 -14.24 -0.65
C LEU A 257 7.51 -15.54 -0.45
N SER A 258 6.63 -15.53 0.52
CA SER A 258 5.79 -16.66 0.96
C SER A 258 4.34 -16.20 1.20
N ALA A 259 3.44 -17.13 1.46
CA ALA A 259 2.05 -16.78 1.77
C ALA A 259 1.90 -15.91 3.03
N TRP A 260 2.88 -15.92 3.93
CA TRP A 260 2.84 -15.15 5.17
C TRP A 260 3.13 -13.67 4.99
N ASP A 261 3.75 -13.30 3.86
CA ASP A 261 4.04 -11.91 3.51
C ASP A 261 2.83 -11.17 2.94
N PHE A 262 1.71 -11.90 2.75
CA PHE A 262 0.46 -11.40 2.20
C PHE A 262 -0.68 -11.75 3.16
N THR A 263 -1.39 -10.75 3.66
CA THR A 263 -2.47 -10.94 4.62
C THR A 263 -3.69 -10.07 4.31
N PHE A 264 -4.78 -10.30 5.04
CA PHE A 264 -5.99 -9.49 4.97
C PHE A 264 -6.21 -8.76 6.30
N VAL A 265 -6.68 -7.51 6.24
CA VAL A 265 -6.99 -6.66 7.39
C VAL A 265 -8.43 -6.18 7.38
#